data_2fd0fcb4ecdf8ef36fa768ce484a6831
#
_entry.id   2fd0fcb4ecdf8ef36fa768ce484a6831
#
_cell.length_a   1.000
_cell.length_b   1.000
_cell.length_c   1.000
_cell.angle_alpha   90.00
_cell.angle_beta   90.00
_cell.angle_gamma   90.00
#
_symmetry.space_group_name_H-M   'P 1'
#
loop_
_entity.id
_entity.type
_entity.pdbx_description
1 polymer ?
#
loop_
_entity_poly.entity_id
_entity_poly.type
_entity_poly.pdbx_seq_one_letter_code
_entity_poly.pdbx_strand_id
1 'polypeptide(L)'
;MLTLNNISVTGLDRLSRDNYEVASEIPHPDAVLVRSFKMHDCEVPDTIQAIGRAGAGVNNIPVEDMTARGVPVFNAPGANSNAVQELVLTGMSLSARNICQAWEFSRGLEGTDAKITKQVEAGKKDFVGFELPERTIGVVGLGAIGIKIANTAVSLGMRVIGFDPKITVPATWQLSHQVEQTSSIDHLLNQCDFVTFHVPLVDATRNMINAKRLTNMRDNVTILNFSRAGIVNDGAVVDALDNGKVHAYICDFPSNLLKQHPRVITLPHLGASTAEAEDNCAVMVAEQIKDYLENRNIRNAVNFPTIKMAKIAGQYRLTIAHENIPNIIGPITNAIAKADINIVDMLNKSMS
;
A
#
# COMPACT_ATOMS: atom_id res chain seq x y z
N MET A 1 19.11 2.46 18.58
CA MET A 1 17.97 2.08 17.69
C MET A 1 18.14 0.63 17.28
N LEU A 2 17.16 -0.21 17.55
CA LEU A 2 17.16 -1.65 17.23
C LEU A 2 16.62 -1.85 15.80
N THR A 3 17.29 -2.69 15.00
CA THR A 3 16.80 -3.12 13.68
C THR A 3 16.35 -4.57 13.73
N LEU A 4 15.11 -4.82 13.31
CA LEU A 4 14.55 -6.16 13.15
C LEU A 4 14.37 -6.49 11.68
N ASN A 5 15.04 -7.50 11.18
CA ASN A 5 15.28 -7.83 9.78
C ASN A 5 16.25 -6.87 9.06
N ASN A 6 16.46 -7.15 7.77
CA ASN A 6 17.27 -6.29 6.92
C ASN A 6 16.54 -5.00 6.61
N ILE A 7 17.04 -3.89 7.11
CA ILE A 7 16.64 -2.53 6.73
C ILE A 7 17.71 -2.00 5.77
N SER A 8 17.29 -1.38 4.67
CA SER A 8 18.20 -0.81 3.68
C SER A 8 19.18 0.17 4.32
N VAL A 9 20.45 0.03 3.95
CA VAL A 9 21.55 0.92 4.39
C VAL A 9 21.26 2.37 4.03
N THR A 10 20.64 2.63 2.88
CA THR A 10 20.22 3.96 2.42
C THR A 10 19.32 4.66 3.46
N GLY A 11 18.45 3.90 4.13
CA GLY A 11 17.64 4.42 5.24
C GLY A 11 18.44 4.60 6.53
N LEU A 12 19.31 3.65 6.87
CA LEU A 12 20.12 3.72 8.08
C LEU A 12 21.13 4.89 8.03
N ASP A 13 21.65 5.25 6.86
CA ASP A 13 22.55 6.39 6.66
C ASP A 13 21.89 7.76 6.94
N ARG A 14 20.55 7.82 7.07
CA ARG A 14 19.85 9.03 7.54
C ARG A 14 20.03 9.29 9.04
N LEU A 15 20.53 8.29 9.77
CA LEU A 15 20.78 8.33 11.21
C LEU A 15 22.28 8.53 11.43
N SER A 16 22.69 9.78 11.74
CA SER A 16 24.11 10.08 11.99
C SER A 16 24.66 9.21 13.11
N ARG A 17 25.79 8.57 12.89
CA ARG A 17 26.50 7.76 13.90
C ARG A 17 27.00 8.55 15.10
N ASP A 18 27.06 9.87 15.01
CA ASP A 18 27.40 10.74 16.13
C ASP A 18 26.28 10.79 17.18
N ASN A 19 25.02 10.57 16.75
CA ASN A 19 23.82 10.69 17.59
C ASN A 19 23.07 9.39 17.77
N TYR A 20 23.30 8.38 16.91
CA TYR A 20 22.53 7.14 16.86
C TYR A 20 23.44 5.92 16.82
N GLU A 21 23.26 5.04 17.78
CA GLU A 21 23.72 3.66 17.68
C GLU A 21 22.62 2.82 17.02
N VAL A 22 22.97 2.12 15.94
CA VAL A 22 22.05 1.26 15.19
C VAL A 22 22.63 -0.15 15.12
N ALA A 23 21.92 -1.12 15.69
CA ALA A 23 22.35 -2.52 15.70
C ALA A 23 21.14 -3.48 15.75
N SER A 24 21.40 -4.75 15.45
CA SER A 24 20.41 -5.83 15.54
C SER A 24 20.21 -6.36 16.97
N GLU A 25 21.09 -5.98 17.89
CA GLU A 25 21.02 -6.35 19.31
C GLU A 25 21.36 -5.13 20.16
N ILE A 26 20.38 -4.59 20.86
CA ILE A 26 20.53 -3.47 21.80
C ILE A 26 19.65 -3.76 23.01
N PRO A 27 20.21 -3.80 24.24
CA PRO A 27 19.43 -4.13 25.45
C PRO A 27 18.33 -3.14 25.80
N HIS A 28 18.58 -1.84 25.56
CA HIS A 28 17.67 -0.74 25.90
C HIS A 28 17.49 0.22 24.73
N PRO A 29 16.84 -0.20 23.64
CA PRO A 29 16.65 0.64 22.45
C PRO A 29 15.59 1.71 22.71
N ASP A 30 15.83 2.95 22.20
CA ASP A 30 14.83 4.02 22.21
C ASP A 30 13.80 3.83 21.09
N ALA A 31 14.17 3.20 19.98
CA ALA A 31 13.26 2.95 18.86
C ALA A 31 13.60 1.66 18.12
N VAL A 32 12.60 1.14 17.39
CA VAL A 32 12.72 -0.04 16.54
C VAL A 32 12.44 0.32 15.10
N LEU A 33 13.33 -0.13 14.19
CA LEU A 33 13.07 -0.22 12.75
C LEU A 33 12.79 -1.68 12.39
N VAL A 34 11.66 -1.93 11.74
CA VAL A 34 11.22 -3.27 11.36
C VAL A 34 10.69 -3.29 9.93
N ARG A 35 10.82 -4.41 9.24
CA ARG A 35 10.20 -4.63 7.91
C ARG A 35 9.15 -5.74 7.96
N SER A 36 9.56 -6.99 8.00
CA SER A 36 8.69 -8.17 7.96
C SER A 36 8.69 -8.98 9.24
N PHE A 37 9.55 -8.67 10.20
CA PHE A 37 9.62 -9.39 11.47
C PHE A 37 8.30 -9.26 12.24
N LYS A 38 7.82 -10.38 12.80
CA LYS A 38 6.55 -10.45 13.51
C LYS A 38 6.76 -10.10 14.98
N MET A 39 6.33 -8.91 15.39
CA MET A 39 6.56 -8.39 16.73
C MET A 39 5.51 -8.84 17.77
N HIS A 40 4.43 -9.50 17.36
CA HIS A 40 3.37 -9.96 18.27
C HIS A 40 3.85 -10.99 19.31
N ASP A 41 4.87 -11.75 18.96
CA ASP A 41 5.38 -12.85 19.80
C ASP A 41 6.63 -12.42 20.60
N CYS A 42 6.97 -11.11 20.59
CA CYS A 42 8.16 -10.56 21.25
C CYS A 42 7.79 -9.61 22.37
N GLU A 43 8.53 -9.66 23.46
CA GLU A 43 8.49 -8.64 24.48
C GLU A 43 9.11 -7.33 23.94
N VAL A 44 8.33 -6.26 23.93
CA VAL A 44 8.78 -4.93 23.51
C VAL A 44 9.29 -4.18 24.74
N PRO A 45 10.58 -3.83 24.83
CA PRO A 45 11.16 -3.13 25.99
C PRO A 45 10.43 -1.82 26.33
N ASP A 46 10.38 -1.48 27.62
CA ASP A 46 9.72 -0.24 28.09
C ASP A 46 10.46 1.03 27.66
N THR A 47 11.72 0.92 27.25
CA THR A 47 12.52 2.04 26.75
C THR A 47 12.07 2.53 25.37
N ILE A 48 11.26 1.73 24.64
CA ILE A 48 10.82 2.06 23.29
C ILE A 48 9.91 3.29 23.29
N GLN A 49 10.31 4.31 22.56
CA GLN A 49 9.58 5.55 22.35
C GLN A 49 8.91 5.62 20.97
N ALA A 50 9.37 4.82 20.00
CA ALA A 50 8.82 4.79 18.65
C ALA A 50 9.11 3.47 17.95
N ILE A 51 8.19 3.06 17.06
CA ILE A 51 8.39 1.92 16.15
C ILE A 51 8.18 2.40 14.72
N GLY A 52 9.11 2.07 13.81
CA GLY A 52 9.00 2.39 12.39
C GLY A 52 9.01 1.14 11.53
N ARG A 53 7.94 0.95 10.74
CA ARG A 53 7.86 -0.13 9.78
C ARG A 53 8.26 0.34 8.39
N ALA A 54 9.36 -0.20 7.84
CA ALA A 54 9.79 0.05 6.46
C ALA A 54 8.84 -0.61 5.45
N GLY A 55 7.66 -0.01 5.26
CA GLY A 55 6.59 -0.45 4.38
C GLY A 55 5.23 0.14 4.79
N ALA A 56 4.20 -0.06 3.97
CA ALA A 56 2.89 0.57 4.14
C ALA A 56 1.97 -0.13 5.17
N GLY A 57 1.95 -1.46 5.20
CA GLY A 57 1.12 -2.23 6.16
C GLY A 57 1.80 -2.31 7.54
N VAL A 58 1.03 -2.61 8.61
CA VAL A 58 1.55 -2.73 9.99
C VAL A 58 1.04 -3.96 10.73
N ASN A 59 0.51 -4.95 10.02
CA ASN A 59 -0.10 -6.16 10.61
C ASN A 59 0.90 -7.07 11.35
N ASN A 60 2.18 -6.82 11.24
CA ASN A 60 3.24 -7.52 11.99
C ASN A 60 3.64 -6.82 13.29
N ILE A 61 2.97 -5.71 13.65
CA ILE A 61 3.24 -4.90 14.86
C ILE A 61 2.00 -4.90 15.75
N PRO A 62 2.13 -5.08 17.08
CA PRO A 62 1.02 -5.00 18.03
C PRO A 62 0.61 -3.53 18.28
N VAL A 63 -0.09 -2.94 17.30
CA VAL A 63 -0.40 -1.50 17.27
C VAL A 63 -1.26 -1.06 18.46
N GLU A 64 -2.20 -1.89 18.92
CA GLU A 64 -3.09 -1.60 20.05
C GLU A 64 -2.29 -1.49 21.36
N ASP A 65 -1.37 -2.43 21.59
CA ASP A 65 -0.50 -2.41 22.78
C ASP A 65 0.42 -1.18 22.78
N MET A 66 0.96 -0.84 21.60
CA MET A 66 1.79 0.36 21.45
C MET A 66 0.99 1.64 21.70
N THR A 67 -0.26 1.67 21.28
CA THR A 67 -1.16 2.80 21.53
C THR A 67 -1.43 2.97 23.04
N ALA A 68 -1.72 1.88 23.75
CA ALA A 68 -1.92 1.89 25.21
C ALA A 68 -0.66 2.37 25.97
N ARG A 69 0.54 2.11 25.42
CA ARG A 69 1.83 2.57 25.98
C ARG A 69 2.22 3.99 25.56
N GLY A 70 1.43 4.66 24.70
CA GLY A 70 1.77 5.99 24.19
C GLY A 70 2.90 5.99 23.15
N VAL A 71 3.20 4.84 22.52
CA VAL A 71 4.28 4.65 21.56
C VAL A 71 3.75 4.78 20.13
N PRO A 72 4.18 5.79 19.35
CA PRO A 72 3.77 5.93 17.96
C PRO A 72 4.37 4.84 17.07
N VAL A 73 3.54 4.30 16.19
CA VAL A 73 3.91 3.34 15.16
C VAL A 73 3.86 4.03 13.81
N PHE A 74 5.03 4.27 13.23
CA PHE A 74 5.20 4.90 11.91
C PHE A 74 5.21 3.84 10.81
N ASN A 75 4.71 4.22 9.63
CA ASN A 75 4.84 3.42 8.42
C ASN A 75 5.32 4.28 7.24
N ALA A 76 5.51 3.68 6.07
CA ALA A 76 5.97 4.37 4.87
C ALA A 76 4.87 4.38 3.77
N PRO A 77 3.77 5.15 3.95
CA PRO A 77 2.70 5.19 2.96
C PRO A 77 3.18 5.85 1.67
N GLY A 78 2.93 5.19 0.54
CA GLY A 78 3.28 5.71 -0.79
C GLY A 78 4.76 5.58 -1.17
N ALA A 79 5.67 5.18 -0.28
CA ALA A 79 7.09 5.00 -0.60
C ALA A 79 7.32 3.92 -1.68
N ASN A 80 6.44 2.92 -1.74
CA ASN A 80 6.44 1.84 -2.74
C ASN A 80 5.49 2.09 -3.91
N SER A 81 4.92 3.29 -4.03
CA SER A 81 3.84 3.55 -5.01
C SER A 81 4.26 3.33 -6.46
N ASN A 82 5.52 3.60 -6.80
CA ASN A 82 6.05 3.38 -8.14
C ASN A 82 6.15 1.89 -8.49
N ALA A 83 6.71 1.08 -7.57
CA ALA A 83 6.82 -0.36 -7.77
C ALA A 83 5.45 -1.03 -7.99
N VAL A 84 4.44 -0.66 -7.19
CA VAL A 84 3.07 -1.17 -7.37
C VAL A 84 2.47 -0.69 -8.70
N GLN A 85 2.68 0.57 -9.09
CA GLN A 85 2.23 1.10 -10.38
C GLN A 85 2.78 0.27 -11.54
N GLU A 86 4.08 0.01 -11.57
CA GLU A 86 4.75 -0.78 -12.62
C GLU A 86 4.21 -2.21 -12.67
N LEU A 87 3.95 -2.81 -11.50
CA LEU A 87 3.38 -4.16 -11.44
C LEU A 87 1.94 -4.21 -11.97
N VAL A 88 1.11 -3.19 -11.71
CA VAL A 88 -0.24 -3.06 -12.28
C VAL A 88 -0.17 -2.95 -13.80
N LEU A 89 0.71 -2.10 -14.35
CA LEU A 89 0.92 -1.96 -15.79
C LEU A 89 1.38 -3.27 -16.43
N THR A 90 2.30 -3.97 -15.76
CA THR A 90 2.73 -5.32 -16.16
C THR A 90 1.55 -6.28 -16.19
N GLY A 91 0.72 -6.34 -15.13
CA GLY A 91 -0.48 -7.17 -15.08
C GLY A 91 -1.48 -6.87 -16.20
N MET A 92 -1.68 -5.59 -16.51
CA MET A 92 -2.51 -5.17 -17.66
C MET A 92 -1.96 -5.73 -18.98
N SER A 93 -0.65 -5.58 -19.21
CA SER A 93 0.00 -6.05 -20.45
C SER A 93 0.03 -7.58 -20.55
N LEU A 94 0.28 -8.28 -19.46
CA LEU A 94 0.26 -9.75 -19.40
C LEU A 94 -1.11 -10.31 -19.81
N SER A 95 -2.20 -9.71 -19.29
CA SER A 95 -3.57 -10.14 -19.59
C SER A 95 -4.02 -9.72 -21.00
N ALA A 96 -3.75 -8.48 -21.41
CA ALA A 96 -4.16 -7.96 -22.71
C ALA A 96 -3.52 -8.71 -23.89
N ARG A 97 -2.34 -9.28 -23.70
CA ARG A 97 -1.56 -9.94 -24.74
C ARG A 97 -1.37 -11.45 -24.53
N ASN A 98 -2.06 -12.05 -23.53
CA ASN A 98 -1.97 -13.48 -23.18
C ASN A 98 -0.52 -13.98 -23.03
N ILE A 99 0.35 -13.14 -22.44
CA ILE A 99 1.82 -13.37 -22.43
C ILE A 99 2.21 -14.63 -21.69
N CYS A 100 1.60 -14.91 -20.51
CA CYS A 100 1.95 -16.09 -19.71
C CYS A 100 1.62 -17.38 -20.47
N GLN A 101 0.46 -17.46 -21.09
CA GLN A 101 0.02 -18.61 -21.86
C GLN A 101 0.87 -18.80 -23.14
N ALA A 102 1.19 -17.71 -23.82
CA ALA A 102 2.05 -17.74 -25.01
C ALA A 102 3.49 -18.15 -24.67
N TRP A 103 3.99 -17.71 -23.53
CA TRP A 103 5.32 -18.08 -23.03
C TRP A 103 5.39 -19.57 -22.65
N GLU A 104 4.37 -20.07 -21.94
CA GLU A 104 4.27 -21.49 -21.59
C GLU A 104 4.19 -22.38 -22.84
N PHE A 105 3.34 -22.01 -23.81
CA PHE A 105 3.27 -22.67 -25.10
C PHE A 105 4.63 -22.74 -25.79
N SER A 106 5.36 -21.63 -25.88
CA SER A 106 6.65 -21.57 -26.55
C SER A 106 7.69 -22.46 -25.90
N ARG A 107 7.69 -22.57 -24.58
CA ARG A 107 8.57 -23.45 -23.81
C ARG A 107 8.26 -24.94 -23.97
N GLY A 108 7.01 -25.27 -24.28
CA GLY A 108 6.55 -26.63 -24.50
C GLY A 108 6.80 -27.15 -25.94
N LEU A 109 7.34 -26.32 -26.85
CA LEU A 109 7.62 -26.74 -28.24
C LEU A 109 8.81 -27.70 -28.30
N GLU A 110 8.66 -28.77 -29.09
CA GLU A 110 9.68 -29.79 -29.23
C GLU A 110 9.98 -30.14 -30.69
N GLY A 111 11.26 -30.47 -30.98
CA GLY A 111 11.71 -30.95 -32.28
C GLY A 111 12.82 -30.10 -32.88
N THR A 112 13.01 -30.22 -34.20
CA THR A 112 13.98 -29.41 -34.95
C THR A 112 13.47 -27.97 -35.11
N ASP A 113 14.34 -26.99 -35.36
CA ASP A 113 13.97 -25.58 -35.55
C ASP A 113 12.89 -25.40 -36.63
N ALA A 114 12.97 -26.17 -37.72
CA ALA A 114 11.95 -26.14 -38.78
C ALA A 114 10.58 -26.64 -38.29
N LYS A 115 10.54 -27.63 -37.39
CA LYS A 115 9.30 -28.14 -36.78
C LYS A 115 8.76 -27.13 -35.78
N ILE A 116 9.63 -26.53 -34.96
CA ILE A 116 9.27 -25.49 -34.00
C ILE A 116 8.67 -24.29 -34.73
N THR A 117 9.29 -23.81 -35.82
CA THR A 117 8.73 -22.70 -36.61
C THR A 117 7.32 -22.98 -37.12
N LYS A 118 7.05 -24.20 -37.60
CA LYS A 118 5.71 -24.62 -38.04
C LYS A 118 4.70 -24.61 -36.89
N GLN A 119 5.09 -25.11 -35.71
CA GLN A 119 4.24 -25.14 -34.52
C GLN A 119 3.92 -23.69 -34.03
N VAL A 120 4.90 -22.77 -34.05
CA VAL A 120 4.71 -21.36 -33.72
C VAL A 120 3.69 -20.73 -34.67
N GLU A 121 3.86 -20.90 -35.98
CA GLU A 121 2.92 -20.32 -36.97
C GLU A 121 1.51 -20.89 -36.85
N ALA A 122 1.35 -22.15 -36.52
CA ALA A 122 0.06 -22.78 -36.30
C ALA A 122 -0.64 -22.31 -35.00
N GLY A 123 0.14 -22.14 -33.92
CA GLY A 123 -0.38 -21.87 -32.56
C GLY A 123 -0.56 -20.38 -32.24
N LYS A 124 0.17 -19.47 -32.89
CA LYS A 124 0.16 -18.03 -32.55
C LYS A 124 -1.23 -17.39 -32.56
N LYS A 125 -2.15 -17.90 -33.36
CA LYS A 125 -3.55 -17.44 -33.45
C LYS A 125 -4.34 -17.61 -32.15
N ASP A 126 -3.95 -18.56 -31.30
CA ASP A 126 -4.62 -18.86 -30.04
C ASP A 126 -4.29 -17.83 -28.93
N PHE A 127 -3.28 -16.98 -29.19
CA PHE A 127 -2.80 -15.93 -28.26
C PHE A 127 -3.11 -14.52 -28.74
N VAL A 128 -4.03 -14.35 -29.69
CA VAL A 128 -4.44 -13.01 -30.17
C VAL A 128 -5.03 -12.24 -28.98
N GLY A 129 -4.43 -11.08 -28.68
CA GLY A 129 -4.85 -10.19 -27.63
C GLY A 129 -5.45 -8.90 -28.15
N PHE A 130 -5.44 -7.86 -27.32
CA PHE A 130 -5.93 -6.53 -27.65
C PHE A 130 -4.97 -5.45 -27.13
N GLU A 131 -5.16 -4.21 -27.60
CA GLU A 131 -4.36 -3.05 -27.20
C GLU A 131 -5.05 -2.26 -26.07
N LEU A 132 -4.27 -1.49 -25.31
CA LEU A 132 -4.77 -0.70 -24.16
C LEU A 132 -5.44 0.64 -24.56
N PRO A 133 -4.97 1.38 -25.59
CA PRO A 133 -5.61 2.63 -25.98
C PRO A 133 -7.12 2.46 -26.23
N GLU A 134 -7.88 3.49 -25.88
CA GLU A 134 -9.36 3.53 -25.95
C GLU A 134 -10.11 2.57 -25.01
N ARG A 135 -9.41 1.67 -24.30
CA ARG A 135 -10.00 0.86 -23.23
C ARG A 135 -10.25 1.70 -21.98
N THR A 136 -11.26 1.32 -21.22
CA THR A 136 -11.60 1.99 -19.97
C THR A 136 -11.03 1.25 -18.77
N ILE A 137 -10.28 1.96 -17.92
CA ILE A 137 -9.83 1.43 -16.63
C ILE A 137 -10.55 2.13 -15.47
N GLY A 138 -11.06 1.34 -14.54
CA GLY A 138 -11.59 1.78 -13.26
C GLY A 138 -10.50 1.71 -12.18
N VAL A 139 -10.24 2.82 -11.50
CA VAL A 139 -9.29 2.89 -10.39
C VAL A 139 -10.05 3.11 -9.09
N VAL A 140 -10.06 2.11 -8.23
CA VAL A 140 -10.72 2.14 -6.92
C VAL A 140 -9.71 2.45 -5.83
N GLY A 141 -9.82 3.63 -5.23
CA GLY A 141 -8.84 4.21 -4.30
C GLY A 141 -7.84 5.10 -5.00
N LEU A 142 -7.96 6.42 -4.80
CA LEU A 142 -7.12 7.47 -5.40
C LEU A 142 -6.12 8.05 -4.38
N GLY A 143 -5.44 7.14 -3.67
CA GLY A 143 -4.28 7.45 -2.85
C GLY A 143 -2.99 7.52 -3.69
N ALA A 144 -1.82 7.49 -3.03
CA ALA A 144 -0.51 7.63 -3.68
C ALA A 144 -0.27 6.64 -4.83
N ILE A 145 -0.82 5.43 -4.77
CA ILE A 145 -0.70 4.40 -5.81
C ILE A 145 -1.73 4.66 -6.92
N GLY A 146 -3.02 4.78 -6.56
CA GLY A 146 -4.10 4.92 -7.54
C GLY A 146 -3.98 6.14 -8.43
N ILE A 147 -3.51 7.28 -7.89
CA ILE A 147 -3.25 8.49 -8.67
C ILE A 147 -2.17 8.25 -9.74
N LYS A 148 -1.07 7.59 -9.37
CA LYS A 148 0.01 7.28 -10.33
C LYS A 148 -0.51 6.38 -11.45
N ILE A 149 -1.28 5.35 -11.11
CA ILE A 149 -1.87 4.43 -12.09
C ILE A 149 -2.86 5.17 -13.00
N ALA A 150 -3.76 5.97 -12.43
CA ALA A 150 -4.73 6.76 -13.19
C ALA A 150 -4.04 7.69 -14.20
N ASN A 151 -3.04 8.45 -13.75
CA ASN A 151 -2.28 9.36 -14.61
C ASN A 151 -1.52 8.61 -15.72
N THR A 152 -0.91 7.47 -15.41
CA THR A 152 -0.20 6.67 -16.40
C THR A 152 -1.16 6.03 -17.41
N ALA A 153 -2.32 5.55 -16.98
CA ALA A 153 -3.33 5.00 -17.87
C ALA A 153 -3.86 6.07 -18.85
N VAL A 154 -4.03 7.31 -18.40
CA VAL A 154 -4.30 8.46 -19.29
C VAL A 154 -3.20 8.62 -20.32
N SER A 155 -1.92 8.55 -19.90
CA SER A 155 -0.77 8.69 -20.82
C SER A 155 -0.67 7.53 -21.84
N LEU A 156 -1.25 6.38 -21.52
CA LEU A 156 -1.37 5.23 -22.44
C LEU A 156 -2.59 5.34 -23.39
N GLY A 157 -3.32 6.45 -23.36
CA GLY A 157 -4.50 6.65 -24.22
C GLY A 157 -5.75 5.91 -23.74
N MET A 158 -5.81 5.51 -22.48
CA MET A 158 -6.98 4.88 -21.89
C MET A 158 -7.97 5.93 -21.36
N ARG A 159 -9.26 5.60 -21.37
CA ARG A 159 -10.26 6.31 -20.57
C ARG A 159 -10.15 5.85 -19.11
N VAL A 160 -10.11 6.79 -18.18
CA VAL A 160 -9.92 6.48 -16.76
C VAL A 160 -11.10 6.96 -15.94
N ILE A 161 -11.71 6.07 -15.16
CA ILE A 161 -12.76 6.40 -14.20
C ILE A 161 -12.23 6.11 -12.79
N GLY A 162 -12.22 7.13 -11.93
CA GLY A 162 -11.75 7.04 -10.55
C GLY A 162 -12.88 7.02 -9.53
N PHE A 163 -12.76 6.18 -8.50
CA PHE A 163 -13.65 6.13 -7.35
C PHE A 163 -12.85 6.17 -6.05
N ASP A 164 -13.04 7.22 -5.26
CA ASP A 164 -12.54 7.31 -3.89
C ASP A 164 -13.46 8.24 -3.08
N PRO A 165 -14.25 7.70 -2.13
CA PRO A 165 -15.15 8.50 -1.31
C PRO A 165 -14.42 9.35 -0.26
N LYS A 166 -13.11 9.15 -0.06
CA LYS A 166 -12.29 9.85 0.94
C LYS A 166 -11.10 10.57 0.31
N ILE A 167 -11.16 10.88 -0.99
CA ILE A 167 -10.07 11.59 -1.66
C ILE A 167 -9.79 12.94 -0.97
N THR A 168 -8.51 13.21 -0.72
CA THR A 168 -8.10 14.46 -0.09
C THR A 168 -7.83 15.56 -1.12
N VAL A 169 -7.96 16.82 -0.71
CA VAL A 169 -7.63 17.96 -1.59
C VAL A 169 -6.21 17.87 -2.17
N PRO A 170 -5.15 17.57 -1.39
CA PRO A 170 -3.81 17.40 -1.95
C PRO A 170 -3.70 16.24 -2.97
N ALA A 171 -4.46 15.17 -2.80
CA ALA A 171 -4.52 14.06 -3.75
C ALA A 171 -5.17 14.49 -5.07
N THR A 172 -6.26 15.27 -5.00
CA THR A 172 -6.94 15.79 -6.19
C THR A 172 -6.03 16.68 -7.04
N TRP A 173 -5.16 17.48 -6.44
CA TRP A 173 -4.18 18.31 -7.16
C TRP A 173 -3.13 17.51 -7.95
N GLN A 174 -2.92 16.24 -7.62
CA GLN A 174 -1.98 15.35 -8.32
C GLN A 174 -2.64 14.53 -9.42
N LEU A 175 -3.96 14.50 -9.46
CA LEU A 175 -4.73 13.72 -10.42
C LEU A 175 -4.89 14.49 -11.73
N SER A 176 -4.69 13.81 -12.87
CA SER A 176 -4.96 14.38 -14.19
C SER A 176 -6.42 14.81 -14.31
N HIS A 177 -6.66 15.97 -14.90
CA HIS A 177 -8.02 16.47 -15.20
C HIS A 177 -8.81 15.59 -16.18
N GLN A 178 -8.15 14.67 -16.87
CA GLN A 178 -8.77 13.71 -17.81
C GLN A 178 -9.36 12.49 -17.06
N VAL A 179 -9.11 12.33 -15.76
CA VAL A 179 -9.70 11.27 -14.96
C VAL A 179 -11.14 11.63 -14.61
N GLU A 180 -12.08 10.82 -15.07
CA GLU A 180 -13.50 10.97 -14.76
C GLU A 180 -13.77 10.52 -13.33
N GLN A 181 -14.45 11.32 -12.56
CA GLN A 181 -14.85 10.98 -11.18
C GLN A 181 -16.24 10.33 -11.16
N THR A 182 -16.39 9.28 -10.36
CA THR A 182 -17.70 8.73 -10.01
C THR A 182 -17.88 8.61 -8.50
N SER A 183 -19.11 8.81 -8.04
CA SER A 183 -19.52 8.59 -6.64
C SER A 183 -20.02 7.15 -6.38
N SER A 184 -20.19 6.34 -7.43
CA SER A 184 -20.69 4.98 -7.35
C SER A 184 -19.70 3.98 -7.89
N ILE A 185 -19.30 3.02 -7.04
CA ILE A 185 -18.47 1.91 -7.48
C ILE A 185 -19.17 1.03 -8.52
N ASP A 186 -20.48 0.81 -8.38
CA ASP A 186 -21.24 -0.03 -9.32
C ASP A 186 -21.34 0.64 -10.69
N HIS A 187 -21.38 1.99 -10.75
CA HIS A 187 -21.28 2.73 -11.99
C HIS A 187 -19.91 2.58 -12.66
N LEU A 188 -18.81 2.64 -11.89
CA LEU A 188 -17.47 2.38 -12.40
C LEU A 188 -17.37 0.96 -12.98
N LEU A 189 -17.82 -0.03 -12.20
CA LEU A 189 -17.66 -1.44 -12.57
C LEU A 189 -18.38 -1.84 -13.87
N ASN A 190 -19.51 -1.21 -14.20
CA ASN A 190 -20.27 -1.53 -15.40
C ASN A 190 -19.72 -0.88 -16.69
N GLN A 191 -18.73 0.03 -16.58
CA GLN A 191 -18.17 0.74 -17.73
C GLN A 191 -16.72 0.30 -18.08
N CYS A 192 -16.05 -0.43 -17.19
CA CYS A 192 -14.62 -0.65 -17.30
C CYS A 192 -14.25 -1.99 -17.96
N ASP A 193 -13.25 -1.96 -18.84
CA ASP A 193 -12.59 -3.13 -19.39
C ASP A 193 -11.55 -3.69 -18.41
N PHE A 194 -10.95 -2.80 -17.59
CA PHE A 194 -10.03 -3.13 -16.51
C PHE A 194 -10.50 -2.50 -15.21
N VAL A 195 -10.31 -3.19 -14.09
CA VAL A 195 -10.55 -2.63 -12.75
C VAL A 195 -9.39 -2.95 -11.85
N THR A 196 -8.86 -1.94 -11.14
CA THR A 196 -7.75 -2.09 -10.20
C THR A 196 -8.08 -1.49 -8.84
N PHE A 197 -7.62 -2.14 -7.76
CA PHE A 197 -7.96 -1.79 -6.38
C PHE A 197 -6.73 -1.33 -5.61
N HIS A 198 -6.83 -0.15 -4.96
CA HIS A 198 -5.78 0.48 -4.14
C HIS A 198 -6.35 0.98 -2.82
N VAL A 199 -7.12 0.14 -2.16
CA VAL A 199 -7.81 0.41 -0.90
C VAL A 199 -7.33 -0.54 0.20
N PRO A 200 -7.39 -0.15 1.49
CA PRO A 200 -7.12 -1.07 2.59
C PRO A 200 -8.21 -2.13 2.70
N LEU A 201 -7.89 -3.27 3.31
CA LEU A 201 -8.90 -4.28 3.67
C LEU A 201 -9.53 -3.88 5.00
N VAL A 202 -10.75 -3.43 4.93
CA VAL A 202 -11.65 -3.11 6.05
C VAL A 202 -13.03 -3.71 5.78
N ASP A 203 -13.94 -3.66 6.72
CA ASP A 203 -15.28 -4.27 6.53
C ASP A 203 -16.00 -3.77 5.28
N ALA A 204 -15.88 -2.47 4.97
CA ALA A 204 -16.48 -1.85 3.78
C ALA A 204 -15.85 -2.32 2.45
N THR A 205 -14.62 -2.82 2.46
CA THR A 205 -13.88 -3.26 1.27
C THR A 205 -13.72 -4.78 1.19
N ARG A 206 -14.05 -5.51 2.24
CA ARG A 206 -14.05 -6.97 2.27
C ARG A 206 -15.08 -7.52 1.30
N ASN A 207 -14.67 -8.45 0.43
CA ASN A 207 -15.48 -8.99 -0.64
C ASN A 207 -16.19 -7.89 -1.46
N MET A 208 -15.50 -6.76 -1.65
CA MET A 208 -16.02 -5.65 -2.45
C MET A 208 -16.41 -6.12 -3.84
N ILE A 209 -15.63 -7.04 -4.41
CA ILE A 209 -16.00 -7.77 -5.63
C ILE A 209 -16.50 -9.15 -5.23
N ASN A 210 -17.80 -9.32 -5.36
CA ASN A 210 -18.56 -10.55 -5.08
C ASN A 210 -19.40 -10.94 -6.30
N ALA A 211 -20.08 -12.07 -6.23
CA ALA A 211 -20.90 -12.60 -7.33
C ALA A 211 -21.89 -11.56 -7.90
N LYS A 212 -22.58 -10.80 -7.03
CA LYS A 212 -23.53 -9.78 -7.46
C LYS A 212 -22.88 -8.66 -8.28
N ARG A 213 -21.71 -8.14 -7.83
CA ARG A 213 -21.00 -7.10 -8.58
C ARG A 213 -20.37 -7.62 -9.85
N LEU A 214 -19.85 -8.84 -9.84
CA LEU A 214 -19.32 -9.49 -11.04
C LEU A 214 -20.38 -9.60 -12.14
N THR A 215 -21.62 -9.95 -11.79
CA THR A 215 -22.73 -9.99 -12.77
C THR A 215 -22.99 -8.64 -13.44
N ASN A 216 -22.78 -7.52 -12.71
CA ASN A 216 -23.01 -6.16 -13.21
C ASN A 216 -21.80 -5.55 -13.94
N MET A 217 -20.64 -6.18 -13.91
CA MET A 217 -19.45 -5.70 -14.65
C MET A 217 -19.63 -5.90 -16.17
N ARG A 218 -18.79 -5.23 -16.96
CA ARG A 218 -18.74 -5.52 -18.41
C ARG A 218 -18.32 -6.98 -18.65
N ASP A 219 -18.76 -7.54 -19.74
CA ASP A 219 -18.28 -8.83 -20.21
C ASP A 219 -16.80 -8.72 -20.62
N ASN A 220 -16.04 -9.77 -20.37
CA ASN A 220 -14.61 -9.82 -20.62
C ASN A 220 -13.79 -8.79 -19.83
N VAL A 221 -14.23 -8.37 -18.64
CA VAL A 221 -13.45 -7.47 -17.77
C VAL A 221 -12.19 -8.16 -17.25
N THR A 222 -11.10 -7.42 -17.15
CA THR A 222 -9.87 -7.84 -16.46
C THR A 222 -9.83 -7.22 -15.06
N ILE A 223 -9.58 -8.05 -14.05
CA ILE A 223 -9.51 -7.63 -12.65
C ILE A 223 -8.06 -7.68 -12.18
N LEU A 224 -7.60 -6.60 -11.54
CA LEU A 224 -6.23 -6.44 -11.02
C LEU A 224 -6.30 -6.15 -9.52
N ASN A 225 -5.69 -7.02 -8.69
CA ASN A 225 -5.68 -6.83 -7.24
C ASN A 225 -4.27 -6.98 -6.66
N PHE A 226 -3.56 -5.88 -6.56
CA PHE A 226 -2.26 -5.77 -5.90
C PHE A 226 -2.36 -5.06 -4.54
N SER A 227 -3.55 -4.97 -3.99
CA SER A 227 -3.82 -4.27 -2.73
C SER A 227 -3.84 -5.21 -1.54
N ARG A 228 -4.91 -6.03 -1.41
CA ARG A 228 -5.07 -7.00 -0.30
C ARG A 228 -5.87 -8.22 -0.74
N ALA A 229 -5.50 -9.39 -0.22
CA ALA A 229 -6.37 -10.56 -0.25
C ALA A 229 -7.72 -10.23 0.41
N GLY A 230 -8.80 -10.83 -0.07
CA GLY A 230 -10.16 -10.63 0.47
C GLY A 230 -10.90 -9.38 -0.01
N ILE A 231 -10.32 -8.53 -0.87
CA ILE A 231 -11.07 -7.48 -1.59
C ILE A 231 -11.92 -8.11 -2.70
N VAL A 232 -11.36 -9.07 -3.41
CA VAL A 232 -12.07 -9.90 -4.40
C VAL A 232 -12.41 -11.24 -3.76
N ASN A 233 -13.62 -11.73 -3.94
CA ASN A 233 -14.02 -13.05 -3.49
C ASN A 233 -13.51 -14.10 -4.49
N ASP A 234 -12.59 -14.97 -4.06
CA ASP A 234 -11.89 -15.95 -4.89
C ASP A 234 -12.86 -16.91 -5.58
N GLY A 235 -13.88 -17.44 -4.87
CA GLY A 235 -14.86 -18.36 -5.44
C GLY A 235 -15.69 -17.68 -6.52
N ALA A 236 -16.20 -16.49 -6.23
CA ALA A 236 -17.03 -15.76 -7.19
C ALA A 236 -16.25 -15.35 -8.46
N VAL A 237 -14.97 -15.01 -8.33
CA VAL A 237 -14.15 -14.64 -9.51
C VAL A 237 -13.81 -15.86 -10.36
N VAL A 238 -13.57 -17.03 -9.75
CA VAL A 238 -13.36 -18.28 -10.49
C VAL A 238 -14.63 -18.66 -11.26
N ASP A 239 -15.80 -18.66 -10.63
CA ASP A 239 -17.08 -18.89 -11.32
C ASP A 239 -17.28 -17.92 -12.51
N ALA A 240 -16.90 -16.66 -12.34
CA ALA A 240 -17.00 -15.64 -13.39
C ALA A 240 -15.97 -15.82 -14.52
N LEU A 241 -14.80 -16.38 -14.23
CA LEU A 241 -13.82 -16.78 -15.24
C LEU A 241 -14.31 -17.99 -16.05
N ASP A 242 -14.86 -19.00 -15.38
CA ASP A 242 -15.37 -20.23 -16.00
C ASP A 242 -16.52 -19.95 -16.96
N ASN A 243 -17.42 -19.04 -16.59
CA ASN A 243 -18.56 -18.67 -17.45
C ASN A 243 -18.23 -17.57 -18.48
N GLY A 244 -17.00 -17.09 -18.57
CA GLY A 244 -16.53 -16.11 -19.55
C GLY A 244 -16.87 -14.64 -19.24
N LYS A 245 -17.45 -14.35 -18.08
CA LYS A 245 -17.75 -12.98 -17.64
C LYS A 245 -16.48 -12.17 -17.36
N VAL A 246 -15.49 -12.81 -16.75
CA VAL A 246 -14.15 -12.23 -16.48
C VAL A 246 -13.16 -12.79 -17.50
N HIS A 247 -12.39 -11.90 -18.15
CA HIS A 247 -11.33 -12.27 -19.07
C HIS A 247 -10.13 -12.85 -18.34
N ALA A 248 -9.62 -12.14 -17.34
CA ALA A 248 -8.48 -12.55 -16.53
C ALA A 248 -8.53 -11.94 -15.13
N TYR A 249 -7.93 -12.63 -14.16
CA TYR A 249 -7.70 -12.12 -12.82
C TYR A 249 -6.20 -12.15 -12.49
N ILE A 250 -5.61 -11.00 -12.21
CA ILE A 250 -4.20 -10.86 -11.87
C ILE A 250 -4.11 -10.35 -10.43
N CYS A 251 -3.39 -11.07 -9.56
CA CYS A 251 -3.27 -10.67 -8.17
C CYS A 251 -1.95 -11.09 -7.53
N ASP A 252 -1.66 -10.47 -6.39
CA ASP A 252 -0.47 -10.73 -5.57
C ASP A 252 -0.73 -11.74 -4.42
N PHE A 253 -1.87 -12.45 -4.48
CA PHE A 253 -2.36 -13.27 -3.36
C PHE A 253 -2.76 -14.68 -3.84
N PRO A 254 -1.77 -15.59 -4.04
CA PRO A 254 -2.07 -16.94 -4.48
C PRO A 254 -2.90 -17.71 -3.44
N SER A 255 -3.92 -18.42 -3.91
CA SER A 255 -4.69 -19.39 -3.13
C SER A 255 -4.77 -20.72 -3.87
N ASN A 256 -5.16 -21.80 -3.18
CA ASN A 256 -5.32 -23.10 -3.82
C ASN A 256 -6.38 -23.08 -4.93
N LEU A 257 -7.37 -22.20 -4.81
CA LEU A 257 -8.45 -22.05 -5.78
C LEU A 257 -7.97 -21.30 -7.04
N LEU A 258 -7.12 -20.28 -6.85
CA LEU A 258 -6.69 -19.37 -7.92
C LEU A 258 -5.51 -19.90 -8.74
N LYS A 259 -4.50 -20.50 -8.08
CA LYS A 259 -3.18 -20.76 -8.65
C LYS A 259 -3.14 -21.71 -9.84
N GLN A 260 -4.20 -22.50 -10.07
CA GLN A 260 -4.26 -23.49 -11.15
C GLN A 260 -5.19 -23.06 -12.29
N HIS A 261 -5.93 -21.96 -12.13
CA HIS A 261 -6.86 -21.52 -13.15
C HIS A 261 -6.13 -20.86 -14.33
N PRO A 262 -6.36 -21.27 -15.60
CA PRO A 262 -5.54 -20.85 -16.76
C PRO A 262 -5.62 -19.34 -17.08
N ARG A 263 -6.67 -18.65 -16.62
CA ARG A 263 -6.86 -17.20 -16.80
C ARG A 263 -6.59 -16.39 -15.51
N VAL A 264 -5.94 -17.02 -14.53
CA VAL A 264 -5.47 -16.34 -13.30
C VAL A 264 -3.96 -16.27 -13.32
N ILE A 265 -3.43 -15.08 -13.06
CA ILE A 265 -2.00 -14.86 -12.84
C ILE A 265 -1.82 -14.44 -11.39
N THR A 266 -1.29 -15.36 -10.57
CA THR A 266 -0.96 -15.05 -9.18
C THR A 266 0.53 -14.81 -9.02
N LEU A 267 0.90 -13.74 -8.30
CA LEU A 267 2.28 -13.39 -7.98
C LEU A 267 2.52 -13.51 -6.46
N PRO A 268 3.74 -13.74 -6.01
CA PRO A 268 4.05 -13.97 -4.59
C PRO A 268 4.28 -12.65 -3.82
N HIS A 269 3.28 -11.75 -3.82
CA HIS A 269 3.25 -10.47 -3.10
C HIS A 269 4.41 -9.55 -3.49
N LEU A 270 4.57 -9.31 -4.80
CA LEU A 270 5.67 -8.53 -5.39
C LEU A 270 5.45 -7.01 -5.39
N GLY A 271 4.29 -6.51 -4.98
CA GLY A 271 3.91 -5.11 -5.11
C GLY A 271 4.93 -4.08 -4.59
N ALA A 272 5.73 -4.44 -3.59
CA ALA A 272 6.78 -3.58 -3.02
C ALA A 272 8.19 -4.18 -3.13
N SER A 273 8.37 -5.23 -3.94
CA SER A 273 9.61 -6.00 -4.00
C SER A 273 10.56 -5.47 -5.08
N THR A 274 10.95 -4.20 -4.98
CA THR A 274 12.03 -3.60 -5.76
C THR A 274 13.04 -2.95 -4.81
N ALA A 275 14.31 -2.86 -5.23
CA ALA A 275 15.37 -2.23 -4.44
C ALA A 275 15.00 -0.79 -4.06
N GLU A 276 14.47 -0.04 -5.01
CA GLU A 276 14.06 1.36 -4.82
C GLU A 276 12.89 1.49 -3.83
N ALA A 277 11.92 0.58 -3.87
CA ALA A 277 10.82 0.61 -2.92
C ALA A 277 11.28 0.28 -1.50
N GLU A 278 12.24 -0.64 -1.35
CA GLU A 278 12.86 -0.97 -0.06
C GLU A 278 13.64 0.23 0.49
N ASP A 279 14.47 0.86 -0.34
CA ASP A 279 15.23 2.06 0.00
C ASP A 279 14.31 3.21 0.40
N ASN A 280 13.31 3.52 -0.42
CA ASN A 280 12.36 4.60 -0.15
C ASN A 280 11.57 4.38 1.15
N CYS A 281 11.16 3.14 1.43
CA CYS A 281 10.48 2.81 2.69
C CYS A 281 11.41 3.00 3.89
N ALA A 282 12.66 2.55 3.80
CA ALA A 282 13.64 2.66 4.86
C ALA A 282 14.01 4.13 5.14
N VAL A 283 14.25 4.91 4.08
CA VAL A 283 14.53 6.36 4.20
C VAL A 283 13.37 7.08 4.87
N MET A 284 12.15 6.88 4.38
CA MET A 284 10.97 7.56 4.90
C MET A 284 10.77 7.28 6.39
N VAL A 285 10.88 6.03 6.81
CA VAL A 285 10.63 5.66 8.22
C VAL A 285 11.77 6.08 9.13
N ALA A 286 13.03 6.04 8.66
CA ALA A 286 14.18 6.53 9.42
C ALA A 286 14.06 8.03 9.68
N GLU A 287 13.70 8.83 8.68
CA GLU A 287 13.48 10.27 8.82
C GLU A 287 12.31 10.61 9.76
N GLN A 288 11.23 9.83 9.73
CA GLN A 288 10.09 10.00 10.64
C GLN A 288 10.46 9.72 12.10
N ILE A 289 11.16 8.62 12.37
CA ILE A 289 11.62 8.28 13.71
C ILE A 289 12.63 9.35 14.20
N LYS A 290 13.57 9.74 13.35
CA LYS A 290 14.52 10.81 13.67
C LYS A 290 13.80 12.10 14.06
N ASP A 291 12.85 12.57 13.25
CA ASP A 291 12.07 13.78 13.54
C ASP A 291 11.26 13.64 14.83
N TYR A 292 10.75 12.45 15.13
CA TYR A 292 10.06 12.17 16.40
C TYR A 292 11.02 12.20 17.60
N LEU A 293 12.15 11.52 17.53
CA LEU A 293 13.10 11.46 18.64
C LEU A 293 13.73 12.83 18.93
N GLU A 294 14.06 13.60 17.90
CA GLU A 294 14.71 14.92 18.03
C GLU A 294 13.73 16.06 18.28
N ASN A 295 12.54 16.00 17.67
CA ASN A 295 11.60 17.13 17.63
C ASN A 295 10.19 16.77 18.14
N ARG A 296 9.91 15.50 18.46
CA ARG A 296 8.56 15.01 18.86
C ARG A 296 7.47 15.30 17.83
N ASN A 297 7.82 15.47 16.57
CA ASN A 297 6.85 15.58 15.48
C ASN A 297 6.34 14.18 15.11
N ILE A 298 5.04 14.07 14.84
CA ILE A 298 4.38 12.83 14.40
C ILE A 298 3.89 13.05 12.97
N ARG A 299 4.41 12.23 12.03
CA ARG A 299 3.96 12.15 10.65
C ARG A 299 3.77 10.69 10.27
N ASN A 300 2.65 10.38 9.62
CA ASN A 300 2.32 9.02 9.17
C ASN A 300 2.35 7.94 10.28
N ALA A 301 2.09 8.30 11.53
CA ALA A 301 1.81 7.30 12.55
C ALA A 301 0.40 6.73 12.32
N VAL A 302 0.26 5.41 12.47
CA VAL A 302 -1.03 4.73 12.26
C VAL A 302 -1.94 4.80 13.48
N ASN A 303 -1.38 5.11 14.64
CA ASN A 303 -2.07 5.10 15.94
C ASN A 303 -2.07 6.46 16.66
N PHE A 304 -1.45 7.49 16.09
CA PHE A 304 -1.47 8.85 16.63
C PHE A 304 -1.73 9.86 15.51
N PRO A 305 -2.39 11.00 15.81
CA PRO A 305 -2.67 12.03 14.82
C PRO A 305 -1.39 12.73 14.38
N THR A 306 -1.37 13.21 13.15
CA THR A 306 -0.25 14.03 12.65
C THR A 306 -0.16 15.33 13.45
N ILE A 307 0.96 15.52 14.14
CA ILE A 307 1.29 16.73 14.90
C ILE A 307 2.67 17.21 14.45
N LYS A 308 2.75 18.48 14.07
CA LYS A 308 4.00 19.16 13.75
C LYS A 308 4.02 20.53 14.39
N MET A 309 5.07 20.80 15.14
CA MET A 309 5.35 22.09 15.75
C MET A 309 6.82 22.45 15.52
N ALA A 310 7.12 23.70 15.17
CA ALA A 310 8.50 24.13 15.00
C ALA A 310 9.24 24.09 16.35
N LYS A 311 10.49 23.62 16.36
CA LYS A 311 11.35 23.68 17.55
C LYS A 311 11.94 25.09 17.65
N ILE A 312 11.72 25.76 18.78
CA ILE A 312 12.23 27.10 19.05
C ILE A 312 13.45 26.96 19.98
N ALA A 313 14.58 27.55 19.62
CA ALA A 313 15.79 27.49 20.42
C ALA A 313 15.54 28.08 21.82
N GLY A 314 16.05 27.44 22.85
CA GLY A 314 15.86 27.88 24.26
C GLY A 314 14.52 27.55 24.87
N GLN A 315 13.63 26.85 24.15
CA GLN A 315 12.34 26.35 24.69
C GLN A 315 12.34 24.84 24.87
N TYR A 316 11.61 24.37 25.85
CA TYR A 316 11.34 22.96 26.10
C TYR A 316 10.05 22.52 25.42
N ARG A 317 10.00 21.28 24.99
CA ARG A 317 8.80 20.64 24.45
C ARG A 317 8.37 19.51 25.36
N LEU A 318 7.13 19.57 25.80
CA LEU A 318 6.44 18.47 26.48
C LEU A 318 5.46 17.83 25.52
N THR A 319 5.53 16.51 25.34
CA THR A 319 4.58 15.73 24.55
C THR A 319 3.86 14.78 25.48
N ILE A 320 2.54 14.81 25.43
CA ILE A 320 1.68 14.01 26.32
C ILE A 320 0.74 13.19 25.42
N ALA A 321 0.84 11.86 25.49
CA ALA A 321 -0.17 10.97 24.96
C ALA A 321 -1.27 10.79 26.00
N HIS A 322 -2.53 10.99 25.60
CA HIS A 322 -3.68 10.87 26.50
C HIS A 322 -4.91 10.35 25.76
N GLU A 323 -5.85 9.78 26.50
CA GLU A 323 -7.16 9.44 25.97
C GLU A 323 -7.96 10.71 25.63
N ASN A 324 -8.78 10.62 24.58
CA ASN A 324 -9.67 11.73 24.19
C ASN A 324 -10.98 11.70 25.04
N ILE A 325 -10.86 12.10 26.30
CA ILE A 325 -11.97 12.14 27.24
C ILE A 325 -12.27 13.61 27.67
N PRO A 326 -13.51 13.89 28.08
CA PRO A 326 -13.86 15.22 28.58
C PRO A 326 -12.99 15.68 29.75
N ASN A 327 -12.67 16.97 29.78
CA ASN A 327 -11.93 17.63 30.85
C ASN A 327 -10.46 17.18 31.06
N ILE A 328 -9.82 16.55 30.05
CA ILE A 328 -8.41 16.10 30.20
C ILE A 328 -7.41 17.25 30.13
N ILE A 329 -7.68 18.28 29.32
CA ILE A 329 -6.76 19.41 29.07
C ILE A 329 -6.63 20.31 30.31
N GLY A 330 -7.73 20.56 31.01
CA GLY A 330 -7.75 21.42 32.21
C GLY A 330 -6.76 20.98 33.30
N PRO A 331 -6.81 19.74 33.77
CA PRO A 331 -5.83 19.23 34.73
C PRO A 331 -4.38 19.29 34.27
N ILE A 332 -4.10 19.02 32.98
CA ILE A 332 -2.74 19.10 32.41
C ILE A 332 -2.23 20.54 32.48
N THR A 333 -2.99 21.53 31.97
CA THR A 333 -2.57 22.92 31.99
C THR A 333 -2.45 23.49 33.40
N ASN A 334 -3.34 23.08 34.33
CA ASN A 334 -3.24 23.44 35.74
C ASN A 334 -1.99 22.87 36.40
N ALA A 335 -1.59 21.64 36.08
CA ALA A 335 -0.36 21.04 36.64
C ALA A 335 0.88 21.81 36.16
N ILE A 336 0.92 22.21 34.90
CA ILE A 336 2.02 23.03 34.32
C ILE A 336 2.06 24.40 35.00
N ALA A 337 0.92 25.07 35.16
CA ALA A 337 0.82 26.37 35.82
C ALA A 337 1.24 26.31 37.30
N LYS A 338 0.89 25.26 38.04
CA LYS A 338 1.34 25.04 39.43
C LYS A 338 2.84 24.85 39.56
N ALA A 339 3.51 24.39 38.51
CA ALA A 339 4.95 24.26 38.45
C ALA A 339 5.66 25.58 38.03
N ASP A 340 4.93 26.69 37.94
CA ASP A 340 5.39 28.02 37.49
C ASP A 340 6.01 28.01 36.09
N ILE A 341 5.46 27.16 35.21
CA ILE A 341 5.91 27.00 33.82
C ILE A 341 4.91 27.73 32.90
N ASN A 342 5.43 28.67 32.08
CA ASN A 342 4.64 29.34 31.08
C ASN A 342 4.49 28.50 29.81
N ILE A 343 3.23 28.39 29.31
CA ILE A 343 2.92 27.74 28.04
C ILE A 343 2.98 28.80 26.94
N VAL A 344 3.97 28.68 26.06
CA VAL A 344 4.17 29.61 24.92
C VAL A 344 3.28 29.22 23.75
N ASP A 345 3.14 27.92 23.47
CA ASP A 345 2.31 27.38 22.42
C ASP A 345 1.77 26.00 22.83
N MET A 346 0.58 25.66 22.37
CA MET A 346 -0.08 24.40 22.69
C MET A 346 -0.84 23.87 21.49
N LEU A 347 -0.58 22.62 21.12
CA LEU A 347 -1.29 21.92 20.06
C LEU A 347 -1.87 20.61 20.59
N ASN A 348 -3.18 20.46 20.53
CA ASN A 348 -3.89 19.22 20.89
C ASN A 348 -4.62 18.67 19.65
N LYS A 349 -4.48 17.37 19.41
CA LYS A 349 -5.19 16.66 18.33
C LYS A 349 -5.61 15.29 18.79
N SER A 350 -6.77 14.84 18.32
CA SER A 350 -7.25 13.46 18.48
C SER A 350 -7.27 12.72 17.14
N MET A 351 -7.24 11.41 17.19
CA MET A 351 -7.63 10.57 16.05
C MET A 351 -9.13 10.73 15.85
N SER A 352 -9.55 10.98 14.63
CA SER A 352 -10.97 11.11 14.22
C SER A 352 -11.58 9.76 13.91
#